data_37eedc1fdf7a46d82040dc06b7409833
#
_entry.id   37eedc1fdf7a46d82040dc06b7409833
#
_cell.length_a   1.000
_cell.length_b   1.000
_cell.length_c   1.000
_cell.angle_alpha   90.00
_cell.angle_beta   90.00
_cell.angle_gamma   90.00
#
_symmetry.space_group_name_H-M   'P 1'
#
loop_
_entity.id
_entity.type
_entity.pdbx_description
1 polymer ?
#
loop_
_entity_poly.entity_id
_entity_poly.type
_entity_poly.pdbx_seq_one_letter_code
_entity_poly.pdbx_strand_id
1 'polypeptide(L)'
;QLGFKDKPRRLASKSERGQVAQLDSKRSSKAKAAGVELLPKADCEPQRFIRELRGPVAGLEVGGEIKIDVLNGVTAVDVIGYTKGCGFQGAMKRHGFKGQRATHGVKKVHRHMGGTGALASNRGGGRMKKGKKMPGQYGNERMTLRNLKVARIDAESNLILVRGGIPGPAGAYVIVRETNKVGS
;
A
#
# COMPACT_ATOMS: atom_id res chain seq x y z
N GLN A 1 -4.93 13.86 -6.71
CA GLN A 1 -4.47 13.34 -5.41
C GLN A 1 -5.65 13.22 -4.47
N LEU A 2 -5.74 12.12 -3.73
CA LEU A 2 -6.69 11.93 -2.64
C LEU A 2 -5.93 11.95 -1.30
N GLY A 3 -6.43 12.75 -0.36
CA GLY A 3 -5.91 12.82 1.00
C GLY A 3 -6.84 12.10 1.97
N PHE A 4 -6.28 11.52 3.02
CA PHE A 4 -7.05 10.91 4.09
C PHE A 4 -6.43 11.19 5.46
N LYS A 5 -7.26 11.59 6.41
CA LYS A 5 -6.95 11.91 7.80
C LYS A 5 -6.04 13.14 7.94
N ASP A 6 -6.57 14.18 8.56
CA ASP A 6 -5.87 15.43 8.80
C ASP A 6 -4.60 15.26 9.63
N LYS A 7 -3.58 16.00 9.25
CA LYS A 7 -2.31 16.10 9.96
C LYS A 7 -2.21 17.47 10.60
N PRO A 8 -2.05 17.57 11.91
CA PRO A 8 -1.91 18.87 12.57
C PRO A 8 -0.81 19.72 11.92
N ARG A 9 -1.08 20.98 11.63
CA ARG A 9 -0.12 21.91 10.96
C ARG A 9 1.23 21.98 11.64
N ARG A 10 1.28 21.87 12.98
CA ARG A 10 2.53 21.85 13.76
C ARG A 10 3.45 20.68 13.41
N LEU A 11 2.89 19.54 12.96
CA LEU A 11 3.63 18.34 12.58
C LEU A 11 3.88 18.26 11.07
N ALA A 12 3.26 19.15 10.29
CA ALA A 12 3.41 19.19 8.84
C ALA A 12 4.59 20.06 8.45
N SER A 13 5.42 19.55 7.54
CA SER A 13 6.52 20.30 6.95
C SER A 13 5.99 21.46 6.09
N LYS A 14 6.87 22.43 5.82
CA LYS A 14 6.50 23.55 4.92
C LYS A 14 6.08 23.06 3.52
N SER A 15 6.71 22.00 3.03
CA SER A 15 6.37 21.38 1.74
C SER A 15 4.96 20.79 1.76
N GLU A 16 4.60 20.02 2.78
CA GLU A 16 3.26 19.43 2.92
C GLU A 16 2.19 20.51 3.04
N ARG A 17 2.42 21.54 3.84
CA ARG A 17 1.51 22.70 3.91
C ARG A 17 1.38 23.42 2.58
N GLY A 18 2.49 23.54 1.85
CA GLY A 18 2.51 24.16 0.51
C GLY A 18 1.84 23.34 -0.58
N GLN A 19 1.57 22.06 -0.38
CA GLN A 19 0.77 21.25 -1.31
C GLN A 19 -0.71 21.61 -1.24
N VAL A 20 -1.24 21.83 -0.06
CA VAL A 20 -2.67 22.05 0.17
C VAL A 20 -3.08 23.52 0.20
N ALA A 21 -2.19 24.43 0.60
CA ALA A 21 -2.46 25.85 0.70
C ALA A 21 -1.44 26.71 -0.05
N GLN A 22 -1.85 27.90 -0.46
CA GLN A 22 -0.94 28.90 -1.04
C GLN A 22 -0.08 29.48 0.09
N LEU A 23 1.22 29.17 0.06
CA LEU A 23 2.18 29.75 0.99
C LEU A 23 2.98 30.85 0.30
N ASP A 24 3.22 31.92 1.04
CA ASP A 24 4.14 32.95 0.57
C ASP A 24 5.56 32.42 0.55
N SER A 25 6.15 32.44 -0.62
CA SER A 25 7.51 32.00 -0.89
C SER A 25 8.12 32.90 -1.96
N LYS A 26 9.46 32.98 -1.98
CA LYS A 26 10.17 33.69 -3.03
C LYS A 26 9.76 33.24 -4.44
N ARG A 27 9.42 31.96 -4.60
CA ARG A 27 8.98 31.40 -5.88
C ARG A 27 7.57 31.87 -6.25
N SER A 28 6.63 31.84 -5.30
CA SER A 28 5.25 32.29 -5.54
C SER A 28 5.19 33.79 -5.81
N SER A 29 5.97 34.59 -5.07
CA SER A 29 6.09 36.05 -5.31
C SER A 29 6.67 36.33 -6.68
N LYS A 30 7.73 35.62 -7.10
CA LYS A 30 8.33 35.77 -8.43
C LYS A 30 7.38 35.37 -9.56
N ALA A 31 6.60 34.28 -9.37
CA ALA A 31 5.60 33.81 -10.33
C ALA A 31 4.47 34.84 -10.48
N LYS A 32 3.95 35.38 -9.36
CA LYS A 32 2.95 36.44 -9.36
C LYS A 32 3.47 37.72 -10.08
N ALA A 33 4.71 38.09 -9.80
CA ALA A 33 5.35 39.24 -10.47
C ALA A 33 5.55 39.03 -11.98
N ALA A 34 5.72 37.81 -12.42
CA ALA A 34 5.81 37.42 -13.82
C ALA A 34 4.45 37.21 -14.51
N GLY A 35 3.33 37.49 -13.82
CA GLY A 35 1.97 37.31 -14.38
C GLY A 35 1.54 35.87 -14.57
N VAL A 36 2.24 34.92 -13.96
CA VAL A 36 1.86 33.46 -14.02
C VAL A 36 0.77 33.21 -13.02
N GLU A 37 -0.39 32.77 -13.49
CA GLU A 37 -1.48 32.31 -12.62
C GLU A 37 -1.07 31.02 -11.88
N LEU A 38 -1.20 31.07 -10.57
CA LEU A 38 -0.97 29.88 -9.73
C LEU A 38 -2.23 29.02 -9.74
N LEU A 39 -2.05 27.72 -9.98
CA LEU A 39 -3.14 26.75 -9.94
C LEU A 39 -3.86 26.79 -8.58
N PRO A 40 -5.19 26.64 -8.57
CA PRO A 40 -5.98 26.59 -7.36
C PRO A 40 -5.53 25.42 -6.48
N LYS A 41 -5.53 25.64 -5.17
CA LYS A 41 -5.21 24.62 -4.18
C LYS A 41 -6.44 24.29 -3.35
N ALA A 42 -6.39 23.12 -2.69
CA ALA A 42 -7.51 22.61 -1.92
C ALA A 42 -7.87 23.46 -0.69
N ASP A 43 -6.94 24.25 -0.20
CA ASP A 43 -7.03 25.09 1.01
C ASP A 43 -7.59 24.33 2.24
N CYS A 44 -7.17 23.09 2.37
CA CYS A 44 -7.53 22.20 3.45
C CYS A 44 -6.34 21.96 4.41
N GLU A 45 -6.58 21.20 5.49
CA GLU A 45 -5.49 20.75 6.34
C GLU A 45 -4.60 19.72 5.61
N PRO A 46 -3.27 19.71 5.88
CA PRO A 46 -2.38 18.69 5.34
C PRO A 46 -2.85 17.29 5.71
N GLN A 47 -2.74 16.35 4.80
CA GLN A 47 -3.23 14.99 4.99
C GLN A 47 -2.11 14.04 5.38
N ARG A 48 -2.42 13.03 6.20
CA ARG A 48 -1.45 12.00 6.63
C ARG A 48 -1.17 10.99 5.54
N PHE A 49 -2.20 10.61 4.81
CA PHE A 49 -2.13 9.59 3.79
C PHE A 49 -2.58 10.19 2.46
N ILE A 50 -1.66 10.25 1.51
CA ILE A 50 -1.91 10.83 0.20
C ILE A 50 -1.69 9.75 -0.84
N ARG A 51 -2.61 9.64 -1.81
CA ARG A 51 -2.47 8.74 -2.96
C ARG A 51 -2.86 9.46 -4.23
N GLU A 52 -2.13 9.14 -5.29
CA GLU A 52 -2.43 9.60 -6.63
C GLU A 52 -3.19 8.51 -7.38
N LEU A 53 -4.29 8.91 -7.98
CA LEU A 53 -5.06 8.10 -8.90
C LEU A 53 -5.00 8.77 -10.26
N ARG A 54 -4.75 7.98 -11.28
CA ARG A 54 -4.77 8.43 -12.69
C ARG A 54 -6.07 7.96 -13.31
N GLY A 55 -6.83 8.88 -13.85
CA GLY A 55 -8.12 8.59 -14.47
C GLY A 55 -8.89 9.86 -14.79
N PRO A 56 -10.05 9.74 -15.41
CA PRO A 56 -10.92 10.89 -15.63
C PRO A 56 -11.39 11.45 -14.28
N VAL A 57 -11.29 12.76 -14.11
CA VAL A 57 -11.66 13.49 -12.89
C VAL A 57 -12.97 14.24 -13.16
N ALA A 58 -13.94 13.59 -13.77
CA ALA A 58 -15.23 14.23 -14.06
C ALA A 58 -16.01 14.45 -12.75
N GLY A 59 -16.44 15.68 -12.52
CA GLY A 59 -17.32 16.03 -11.40
C GLY A 59 -16.64 16.14 -10.02
N LEU A 60 -15.31 16.12 -9.95
CA LEU A 60 -14.58 16.34 -8.69
C LEU A 60 -13.95 17.72 -8.65
N GLU A 61 -14.25 18.46 -7.60
CA GLU A 61 -13.65 19.76 -7.34
C GLU A 61 -12.44 19.66 -6.41
N VAL A 62 -11.49 20.60 -6.58
CA VAL A 62 -10.32 20.67 -5.69
C VAL A 62 -10.76 21.14 -4.31
N GLY A 63 -10.45 20.38 -3.27
CA GLY A 63 -10.90 20.65 -1.90
C GLY A 63 -12.22 19.98 -1.51
N GLY A 64 -12.89 19.31 -2.47
CA GLY A 64 -14.11 18.56 -2.19
C GLY A 64 -13.85 17.28 -1.37
N GLU A 65 -14.84 16.85 -0.60
CA GLU A 65 -14.81 15.59 0.15
C GLU A 65 -15.43 14.45 -0.65
N ILE A 66 -14.73 13.34 -0.73
CA ILE A 66 -15.23 12.10 -1.33
C ILE A 66 -15.69 11.18 -0.22
N LYS A 67 -16.99 10.91 -0.17
CA LYS A 67 -17.63 9.98 0.76
C LYS A 67 -17.83 8.62 0.10
N ILE A 68 -18.32 7.66 0.87
CA ILE A 68 -18.54 6.29 0.42
C ILE A 68 -19.62 6.16 -0.66
N ASP A 69 -20.45 7.19 -0.84
CA ASP A 69 -21.53 7.25 -1.83
C ASP A 69 -21.04 6.98 -3.27
N VAL A 70 -19.78 7.29 -3.56
CA VAL A 70 -19.15 6.98 -4.85
C VAL A 70 -19.17 5.47 -5.18
N LEU A 71 -19.26 4.62 -4.16
CA LEU A 71 -19.33 3.16 -4.32
C LEU A 71 -20.76 2.61 -4.29
N ASN A 72 -21.78 3.46 -4.25
CA ASN A 72 -23.17 3.00 -4.27
C ASN A 72 -23.48 2.22 -5.56
N GLY A 73 -24.09 1.05 -5.39
CA GLY A 73 -24.41 0.15 -6.51
C GLY A 73 -23.28 -0.77 -6.94
N VAL A 74 -22.07 -0.63 -6.37
CA VAL A 74 -20.95 -1.52 -6.66
C VAL A 74 -21.15 -2.86 -5.95
N THR A 75 -21.11 -3.97 -6.70
CA THR A 75 -21.29 -5.33 -6.17
C THR A 75 -20.01 -5.96 -5.67
N ALA A 76 -18.87 -5.59 -6.24
CA ALA A 76 -17.56 -6.14 -5.87
C ALA A 76 -16.47 -5.08 -5.91
N VAL A 77 -15.55 -5.16 -4.96
CA VAL A 77 -14.44 -4.23 -4.80
C VAL A 77 -13.09 -4.94 -4.72
N ASP A 78 -12.06 -4.22 -5.14
CA ASP A 78 -10.67 -4.59 -4.90
C ASP A 78 -10.15 -3.81 -3.69
N VAL A 79 -9.54 -4.49 -2.75
CA VAL A 79 -8.96 -3.88 -1.54
C VAL A 79 -7.45 -4.00 -1.56
N ILE A 80 -6.78 -2.87 -1.51
CA ILE A 80 -5.33 -2.75 -1.54
C ILE A 80 -4.85 -2.30 -0.16
N GLY A 81 -3.93 -3.03 0.43
CA GLY A 81 -3.34 -2.69 1.71
C GLY A 81 -1.96 -3.31 1.91
N TYR A 82 -1.41 -3.15 3.09
CA TYR A 82 -0.14 -3.76 3.47
C TYR A 82 -0.39 -4.89 4.46
N THR A 83 0.19 -6.06 4.19
CA THR A 83 0.07 -7.22 5.07
C THR A 83 0.74 -6.96 6.43
N LYS A 84 0.34 -7.72 7.45
CA LYS A 84 1.02 -7.68 8.75
C LYS A 84 2.49 -8.01 8.59
N GLY A 85 3.37 -7.18 9.15
CA GLY A 85 4.80 -7.43 9.15
C GLY A 85 5.16 -8.54 10.13
N CYS A 86 6.03 -9.46 9.70
CA CYS A 86 6.57 -10.53 10.54
C CYS A 86 8.07 -10.35 10.83
N GLY A 87 8.69 -9.28 10.31
CA GLY A 87 10.13 -9.06 10.45
C GLY A 87 10.96 -10.08 9.67
N PHE A 88 12.20 -10.29 10.09
CA PHE A 88 13.10 -11.25 9.48
C PHE A 88 12.68 -12.67 9.86
N GLN A 89 12.39 -13.51 8.87
CA GLN A 89 11.92 -14.89 9.08
C GLN A 89 12.82 -15.88 8.37
N GLY A 90 12.95 -17.07 9.01
CA GLY A 90 13.63 -18.21 8.43
C GLY A 90 12.88 -18.80 7.22
N ALA A 91 13.58 -19.62 6.45
CA ALA A 91 13.04 -20.20 5.21
C ALA A 91 11.79 -21.08 5.43
N MET A 92 11.67 -21.71 6.59
CA MET A 92 10.49 -22.52 6.91
C MET A 92 9.23 -21.67 6.99
N LYS A 93 9.25 -20.57 7.76
CA LYS A 93 8.08 -19.69 7.90
C LYS A 93 7.84 -18.84 6.65
N ARG A 94 8.91 -18.33 6.04
CA ARG A 94 8.80 -17.44 4.88
C ARG A 94 8.37 -18.16 3.60
N HIS A 95 8.84 -19.39 3.39
CA HIS A 95 8.67 -20.12 2.12
C HIS A 95 8.08 -21.51 2.27
N GLY A 96 7.73 -21.96 3.47
CA GLY A 96 7.15 -23.27 3.72
C GLY A 96 8.16 -24.43 3.56
N PHE A 97 9.44 -24.19 3.79
CA PHE A 97 10.44 -25.26 3.73
C PHE A 97 10.22 -26.29 4.85
N LYS A 98 10.46 -27.56 4.55
CA LYS A 98 10.26 -28.67 5.51
C LYS A 98 11.31 -28.71 6.63
N GLY A 99 12.50 -28.12 6.40
CA GLY A 99 13.63 -28.24 7.32
C GLY A 99 14.37 -29.56 7.18
N GLN A 100 15.16 -29.91 8.19
CA GLN A 100 15.91 -31.17 8.24
C GLN A 100 15.22 -32.22 9.12
N ARG A 101 15.68 -33.44 9.08
CA ARG A 101 15.16 -34.55 9.92
C ARG A 101 15.28 -34.22 11.41
N ALA A 102 14.36 -34.68 12.23
CA ALA A 102 14.40 -34.49 13.68
C ALA A 102 15.20 -35.60 14.41
N THR A 103 15.59 -36.66 13.69
CA THR A 103 16.23 -37.86 14.20
C THR A 103 17.60 -38.10 13.53
N HIS A 104 18.27 -39.19 13.90
CA HIS A 104 19.57 -39.60 13.34
C HIS A 104 20.71 -38.58 13.52
N GLY A 105 20.81 -37.99 14.72
CA GLY A 105 21.95 -37.18 15.13
C GLY A 105 22.02 -35.78 14.47
N VAL A 106 20.95 -35.32 13.88
CA VAL A 106 20.87 -33.95 13.36
C VAL A 106 20.99 -32.97 14.52
N LYS A 107 22.07 -32.15 14.54
CA LYS A 107 22.33 -31.15 15.60
C LYS A 107 22.16 -29.74 15.05
N LYS A 108 21.38 -28.90 15.74
CA LYS A 108 21.26 -27.43 15.52
C LYS A 108 20.78 -26.99 14.13
N VAL A 109 20.46 -27.90 13.19
CA VAL A 109 20.10 -27.56 11.80
C VAL A 109 18.65 -27.92 11.44
N HIS A 110 17.83 -28.32 12.40
CA HIS A 110 16.45 -28.77 12.17
C HIS A 110 15.62 -27.80 11.33
N ARG A 111 15.82 -26.50 11.52
CA ARG A 111 15.05 -25.45 10.84
C ARG A 111 15.80 -24.76 9.69
N HIS A 112 16.92 -25.30 9.29
CA HIS A 112 17.72 -24.74 8.20
C HIS A 112 17.11 -25.05 6.84
N MET A 113 17.41 -24.19 5.85
CA MET A 113 16.86 -24.34 4.49
C MET A 113 17.52 -25.47 3.67
N GLY A 114 18.63 -26.03 4.17
CA GLY A 114 19.41 -27.01 3.43
C GLY A 114 20.36 -26.40 2.40
N GLY A 115 20.76 -27.18 1.42
CA GLY A 115 21.69 -26.75 0.38
C GLY A 115 21.12 -25.66 -0.52
N THR A 116 22.01 -24.80 -1.01
CA THR A 116 21.65 -23.70 -1.95
C THR A 116 21.67 -24.12 -3.42
N GLY A 117 22.02 -25.36 -3.69
CA GLY A 117 22.24 -25.94 -5.01
C GLY A 117 23.72 -26.02 -5.35
N ALA A 118 24.12 -27.11 -5.98
CA ALA A 118 25.50 -27.26 -6.50
C ALA A 118 25.70 -26.33 -7.69
N LEU A 119 26.65 -25.44 -7.58
CA LEU A 119 27.07 -24.53 -8.66
C LEU A 119 28.48 -24.85 -9.15
N ALA A 120 28.91 -26.08 -8.96
CA ALA A 120 30.12 -26.61 -9.55
C ALA A 120 29.92 -26.80 -11.07
N SER A 121 29.69 -25.73 -11.77
CA SER A 121 29.67 -25.75 -13.23
C SER A 121 30.99 -25.19 -13.72
N ASN A 122 31.65 -25.93 -14.60
CA ASN A 122 32.84 -25.51 -15.34
C ASN A 122 32.62 -24.25 -16.21
N ARG A 123 31.46 -23.63 -16.12
CA ARG A 123 31.06 -22.44 -16.88
C ARG A 123 31.11 -21.14 -16.06
N GLY A 124 31.96 -21.04 -15.05
CA GLY A 124 32.25 -19.80 -14.31
C GLY A 124 31.12 -19.29 -13.42
N GLY A 125 30.10 -20.08 -13.12
CA GLY A 125 28.91 -19.66 -12.37
C GLY A 125 28.95 -19.96 -10.87
N GLY A 126 30.01 -19.62 -10.16
CA GLY A 126 30.10 -19.82 -8.69
C GLY A 126 29.09 -19.05 -7.83
N ARG A 127 28.12 -18.37 -8.44
CA ARG A 127 27.11 -17.58 -7.72
C ARG A 127 25.77 -18.31 -7.67
N MET A 128 25.07 -18.15 -6.54
CA MET A 128 23.70 -18.65 -6.42
C MET A 128 22.80 -17.97 -7.46
N LYS A 129 21.85 -18.73 -7.98
CA LYS A 129 20.85 -18.20 -8.94
C LYS A 129 20.02 -17.10 -8.28
N LYS A 130 19.75 -16.04 -9.03
CA LYS A 130 18.82 -14.97 -8.61
C LYS A 130 17.45 -15.57 -8.31
N GLY A 131 16.75 -15.02 -7.31
CA GLY A 131 15.43 -15.53 -6.88
C GLY A 131 15.47 -16.77 -5.99
N LYS A 132 16.66 -17.27 -5.57
CA LYS A 132 16.76 -18.36 -4.60
C LYS A 132 16.04 -17.98 -3.31
N LYS A 133 15.09 -18.83 -2.87
CA LYS A 133 14.34 -18.64 -1.63
C LYS A 133 15.25 -18.76 -0.41
N MET A 134 15.36 -17.69 0.35
CA MET A 134 16.23 -17.56 1.54
C MET A 134 15.51 -16.88 2.69
N PRO A 135 16.06 -16.94 3.92
CA PRO A 135 15.60 -16.13 5.03
C PRO A 135 15.61 -14.64 4.66
N GLY A 136 14.71 -13.88 5.26
CA GLY A 136 14.61 -12.44 5.02
C GLY A 136 13.31 -11.86 5.55
N GLN A 137 13.05 -10.60 5.21
CA GLN A 137 11.83 -9.90 5.57
C GLN A 137 10.61 -10.64 5.04
N TYR A 138 9.60 -10.81 5.91
CA TYR A 138 8.32 -11.41 5.59
C TYR A 138 7.17 -10.52 6.06
N GLY A 139 6.15 -10.39 5.24
CA GLY A 139 5.05 -9.46 5.48
C GLY A 139 5.46 -7.99 5.28
N ASN A 140 4.56 -7.07 5.64
CA ASN A 140 4.63 -5.64 5.32
C ASN A 140 4.79 -5.39 3.81
N GLU A 141 4.16 -6.23 3.01
CA GLU A 141 4.14 -6.15 1.56
C GLU A 141 2.79 -5.61 1.09
N ARG A 142 2.83 -4.80 0.03
CA ARG A 142 1.61 -4.31 -0.61
C ARG A 142 0.90 -5.46 -1.31
N MET A 143 -0.35 -5.70 -0.92
CA MET A 143 -1.18 -6.78 -1.45
C MET A 143 -2.53 -6.23 -1.92
N THR A 144 -3.05 -6.78 -3.00
CA THR A 144 -4.38 -6.48 -3.52
C THR A 144 -5.23 -7.74 -3.43
N LEU A 145 -6.30 -7.68 -2.66
CA LEU A 145 -7.36 -8.69 -2.68
C LEU A 145 -8.43 -8.23 -3.65
N ARG A 146 -8.72 -9.06 -4.63
CA ARG A 146 -9.60 -8.73 -5.75
C ARG A 146 -10.96 -9.40 -5.61
N ASN A 147 -11.97 -8.79 -6.23
CA ASN A 147 -13.33 -9.34 -6.34
C ASN A 147 -13.97 -9.68 -4.98
N LEU A 148 -13.76 -8.85 -3.97
CA LEU A 148 -14.44 -9.02 -2.69
C LEU A 148 -15.88 -8.51 -2.83
N LYS A 149 -16.85 -9.35 -2.51
CA LYS A 149 -18.28 -8.99 -2.57
C LYS A 149 -18.60 -7.95 -1.51
N VAL A 150 -19.28 -6.90 -1.90
CA VAL A 150 -19.82 -5.89 -0.98
C VAL A 150 -21.09 -6.47 -0.36
N ALA A 151 -21.13 -6.53 0.96
CA ALA A 151 -22.29 -7.03 1.69
C ALA A 151 -23.30 -5.89 1.96
N ARG A 152 -22.79 -4.72 2.35
CA ARG A 152 -23.61 -3.55 2.64
C ARG A 152 -22.75 -2.28 2.57
N ILE A 153 -23.34 -1.21 2.11
CA ILE A 153 -22.82 0.16 2.19
C ILE A 153 -23.75 0.96 3.10
N ASP A 154 -23.19 1.64 4.07
CA ASP A 154 -23.90 2.52 4.98
C ASP A 154 -23.35 3.94 4.78
N ALA A 155 -24.12 4.77 4.09
CA ALA A 155 -23.74 6.13 3.75
C ALA A 155 -23.75 7.06 4.98
N GLU A 156 -24.66 6.82 5.94
CA GLU A 156 -24.77 7.66 7.14
C GLU A 156 -23.53 7.52 8.03
N SER A 157 -23.10 6.29 8.26
CA SER A 157 -21.91 5.97 9.08
C SER A 157 -20.61 5.99 8.29
N ASN A 158 -20.67 6.22 6.96
CA ASN A 158 -19.53 6.17 6.04
C ASN A 158 -18.78 4.83 6.12
N LEU A 159 -19.51 3.71 6.15
CA LEU A 159 -19.01 2.36 6.31
C LEU A 159 -19.31 1.47 5.09
N ILE A 160 -18.34 0.62 4.77
CA ILE A 160 -18.49 -0.47 3.81
C ILE A 160 -18.21 -1.82 4.48
N LEU A 161 -19.13 -2.75 4.33
CA LEU A 161 -19.02 -4.13 4.78
C LEU A 161 -18.63 -5.01 3.59
N VAL A 162 -17.47 -5.63 3.66
CA VAL A 162 -16.92 -6.47 2.60
C VAL A 162 -16.83 -7.91 3.09
N ARG A 163 -17.23 -8.87 2.26
CA ARG A 163 -17.14 -10.30 2.58
C ARG A 163 -15.74 -10.82 2.28
N GLY A 164 -14.99 -11.17 3.31
CA GLY A 164 -13.66 -11.76 3.18
C GLY A 164 -12.61 -11.11 4.06
N GLY A 165 -11.36 -11.48 3.85
CA GLY A 165 -10.24 -10.90 4.57
C GLY A 165 -9.82 -9.55 3.97
N ILE A 166 -9.20 -8.72 4.80
CA ILE A 166 -8.61 -7.44 4.38
C ILE A 166 -7.13 -7.46 4.77
N PRO A 167 -6.21 -6.98 3.91
CA PRO A 167 -4.80 -7.01 4.23
C PRO A 167 -4.46 -6.02 5.34
N GLY A 168 -3.68 -6.46 6.31
CA GLY A 168 -3.15 -5.63 7.37
C GLY A 168 -3.75 -5.88 8.76
N PRO A 169 -3.26 -5.15 9.78
CA PRO A 169 -3.83 -5.14 11.11
C PRO A 169 -5.12 -4.31 11.18
N ALA A 170 -5.88 -4.46 12.27
CA ALA A 170 -7.00 -3.57 12.55
C ALA A 170 -6.52 -2.11 12.62
N GLY A 171 -7.29 -1.18 12.04
CA GLY A 171 -6.93 0.24 11.95
C GLY A 171 -5.90 0.58 10.86
N ALA A 172 -5.50 -0.38 10.02
CA ALA A 172 -4.65 -0.09 8.87
C ALA A 172 -5.40 0.70 7.79
N TYR A 173 -4.66 1.51 7.05
CA TYR A 173 -5.22 2.20 5.89
C TYR A 173 -5.28 1.26 4.69
N VAL A 174 -6.42 1.26 4.03
CA VAL A 174 -6.65 0.48 2.82
C VAL A 174 -7.21 1.38 1.72
N ILE A 175 -6.94 1.01 0.48
CA ILE A 175 -7.55 1.66 -0.69
C ILE A 175 -8.60 0.69 -1.21
N VAL A 176 -9.83 1.15 -1.25
CA VAL A 176 -10.96 0.43 -1.83
C VAL A 176 -11.25 1.03 -3.20
N ARG A 177 -11.40 0.20 -4.20
CA ARG A 177 -11.80 0.62 -5.54
C ARG A 177 -12.76 -0.40 -6.13
N GLU A 178 -13.57 0.02 -7.06
CA GLU A 178 -14.37 -0.88 -7.87
C GLU A 178 -13.48 -1.89 -8.60
N THR A 179 -13.93 -3.13 -8.71
CA THR A 179 -13.18 -4.16 -9.44
C THR A 179 -13.31 -3.96 -10.94
N ASN A 180 -12.20 -4.10 -11.67
CA ASN A 180 -12.21 -4.01 -13.13
C ASN A 180 -12.77 -5.27 -13.80
N LYS A 181 -12.89 -6.37 -13.05
CA LYS A 181 -13.33 -7.66 -13.56
C LYS A 181 -14.13 -8.37 -12.49
N VAL A 182 -15.43 -8.34 -12.62
CA VAL A 182 -16.31 -9.18 -11.81
C VAL A 182 -16.08 -10.63 -12.23
N GLY A 183 -15.67 -11.48 -11.27
CA GLY A 183 -15.55 -12.90 -11.54
C GLY A 183 -16.91 -13.50 -11.89
N SER A 184 -16.95 -14.27 -12.94
CA SER A 184 -18.08 -15.14 -13.28
C SER A 184 -18.21 -16.24 -12.25
#